data_4a2538c99209ee82294d9192d91b3d65
#
_entry.id   4a2538c99209ee82294d9192d91b3d65
#
_cell.length_a   1.000
_cell.length_b   1.000
_cell.length_c   1.000
_cell.angle_alpha   90.00
_cell.angle_beta   90.00
_cell.angle_gamma   90.00
#
_symmetry.space_group_name_H-M   'P 1'
#
loop_
_entity.id
_entity.type
_entity.pdbx_description
1 polymer ?
#
loop_
_entity_poly.entity_id
_entity_poly.type
_entity_poly.pdbx_seq_one_letter_code
_entity_poly.pdbx_strand_id
1 'polypeptide(L)'
;DAPTQHPFRTFFRDLDARDEAAVAAAEIEAAADGPALEAYRNGRTCHPLLPFAEWAVCGPAIERAGSVLVAGCRDAVAARQLGFVPAHGLGPALEMAAGVAGGRARVGFLLAPPYFPLLVEET
;
A
#
# COMPACT_ATOMS: atom_id res chain seq x y z
N ASP A 1 28.91 -0.22 10.33
CA ASP A 1 27.46 -0.14 10.58
C ASP A 1 26.74 -0.41 9.27
N ALA A 2 26.08 -1.58 9.18
CA ALA A 2 25.19 -1.85 8.05
C ALA A 2 24.08 -0.79 8.04
N PRO A 3 23.75 -0.18 6.89
CA PRO A 3 22.66 0.78 6.83
C PRO A 3 21.38 0.08 7.26
N THR A 4 20.77 0.54 8.33
CA THR A 4 19.48 0.03 8.82
C THR A 4 18.47 0.21 7.68
N GLN A 5 17.91 -0.88 7.18
CA GLN A 5 16.91 -0.78 6.12
C GLN A 5 15.71 -0.02 6.65
N HIS A 6 15.21 0.92 5.85
CA HIS A 6 14.04 1.68 6.23
C HIS A 6 12.84 0.73 6.34
N PRO A 7 12.07 0.70 7.44
CA PRO A 7 11.01 -0.29 7.66
C PRO A 7 9.95 -0.28 6.55
N PHE A 8 9.62 0.87 5.98
CA PHE A 8 8.71 0.94 4.82
C PHE A 8 9.25 0.20 3.60
N ARG A 9 10.56 0.27 3.34
CA ARG A 9 11.15 -0.43 2.20
C ARG A 9 11.05 -1.94 2.37
N THR A 10 11.33 -2.45 3.55
CA THR A 10 11.19 -3.87 3.87
C THR A 10 9.74 -4.31 3.71
N PHE A 11 8.79 -3.58 4.30
CA PHE A 11 7.37 -3.89 4.20
C PHE A 11 6.88 -3.96 2.74
N PHE A 12 7.22 -2.96 1.92
CA PHE A 12 6.67 -2.87 0.56
C PHE A 12 7.38 -3.74 -0.47
N ARG A 13 8.59 -4.23 -0.22
CA ARG A 13 9.36 -5.00 -1.20
C ARG A 13 9.54 -6.46 -0.84
N ASP A 14 9.65 -6.76 0.44
CA ASP A 14 10.06 -8.08 0.90
C ASP A 14 8.90 -8.87 1.53
N LEU A 15 7.74 -8.23 1.70
CA LEU A 15 6.56 -8.80 2.33
C LEU A 15 5.37 -8.83 1.37
N ASP A 16 4.73 -9.99 1.20
CA ASP A 16 3.40 -10.06 0.57
C ASP A 16 2.34 -9.61 1.59
N ALA A 17 1.88 -8.37 1.42
CA ALA A 17 0.92 -7.76 2.34
C ALA A 17 -0.48 -8.39 2.30
N ARG A 18 -0.73 -9.30 1.35
CA ARG A 18 -1.99 -10.08 1.25
C ARG A 18 -1.93 -11.39 2.05
N ASP A 19 -0.75 -11.81 2.45
CA ASP A 19 -0.55 -12.98 3.32
C ASP A 19 -0.61 -12.53 4.78
N GLU A 20 -1.77 -12.68 5.40
CA GLU A 20 -2.01 -12.27 6.80
C GLU A 20 -1.04 -12.95 7.77
N ALA A 21 -0.69 -14.21 7.54
CA ALA A 21 0.25 -14.93 8.41
C ALA A 21 1.67 -14.38 8.27
N ALA A 22 2.10 -14.05 7.05
CA ALA A 22 3.39 -13.42 6.80
C ALA A 22 3.45 -12.01 7.40
N VAL A 23 2.38 -11.23 7.28
CA VAL A 23 2.27 -9.89 7.88
C VAL A 23 2.36 -9.97 9.40
N ALA A 24 1.62 -10.88 10.04
CA ALA A 24 1.65 -11.04 11.49
C ALA A 24 3.03 -11.47 12.00
N ALA A 25 3.70 -12.39 11.30
CA ALA A 25 5.06 -12.82 11.66
C ALA A 25 6.06 -11.67 11.53
N ALA A 26 5.99 -10.91 10.44
CA ALA A 26 6.87 -9.75 10.22
C ALA A 26 6.61 -8.62 11.24
N GLU A 27 5.37 -8.42 11.68
CA GLU A 27 5.03 -7.46 12.73
C GLU A 27 5.67 -7.83 14.07
N ILE A 28 5.64 -9.11 14.43
CA ILE A 28 6.29 -9.61 15.64
C ILE A 28 7.81 -9.40 15.59
N GLU A 29 8.42 -9.71 14.45
CA GLU A 29 9.85 -9.48 14.24
C GLU A 29 10.22 -8.00 14.31
N ALA A 30 9.43 -7.13 13.67
CA ALA A 30 9.64 -5.69 13.71
C ALA A 30 9.49 -5.09 15.12
N ALA A 31 8.56 -5.62 15.92
CA ALA A 31 8.37 -5.22 17.32
C ALA A 31 9.56 -5.60 18.21
N ALA A 32 10.27 -6.68 17.86
CA ALA A 32 11.42 -7.19 18.60
C ALA A 32 12.78 -6.66 18.05
N ASP A 33 12.78 -5.89 16.96
CA ASP A 33 14.00 -5.37 16.32
C ASP A 33 14.63 -4.24 17.15
N GLY A 34 15.52 -4.64 18.07
CA GLY A 34 16.22 -3.70 18.96
C GLY A 34 17.02 -2.62 18.22
N PRO A 35 17.84 -2.96 17.20
CA PRO A 35 18.55 -1.99 16.38
C PRO A 35 17.64 -0.98 15.69
N ALA A 36 16.50 -1.40 15.12
CA ALA A 36 15.54 -0.52 14.49
C ALA A 36 14.87 0.41 15.49
N LEU A 37 14.49 -0.09 16.66
CA LEU A 37 13.93 0.70 17.76
C LEU A 37 14.93 1.73 18.29
N GLU A 38 16.21 1.38 18.40
CA GLU A 38 17.26 2.32 18.79
C GLU A 38 17.47 3.40 17.72
N ALA A 39 17.47 3.04 16.44
CA ALA A 39 17.55 3.99 15.35
C ALA A 39 16.37 4.98 15.37
N TYR A 40 15.16 4.50 15.65
CA TYR A 40 13.97 5.33 15.85
C TYR A 40 14.13 6.30 17.03
N ARG A 41 14.54 5.80 18.20
CA ARG A 41 14.75 6.64 19.40
C ARG A 41 15.79 7.74 19.17
N ASN A 42 16.76 7.49 18.31
CA ASN A 42 17.78 8.46 17.91
C ASN A 42 17.35 9.35 16.72
N GLY A 43 16.09 9.30 16.29
CA GLY A 43 15.56 10.15 15.21
C GLY A 43 16.11 9.81 13.82
N ARG A 44 16.70 8.63 13.62
CA ARG A 44 17.31 8.22 12.35
C ARG A 44 16.36 7.51 11.39
N THR A 45 15.24 7.03 11.87
CA THR A 45 14.22 6.32 11.08
C THR A 45 12.84 6.47 11.73
N CYS A 46 11.77 6.06 11.01
CA CYS A 46 10.44 5.93 11.59
C CYS A 46 10.36 4.68 12.49
N HIS A 47 9.30 4.61 13.29
CA HIS A 47 9.05 3.44 14.14
C HIS A 47 8.87 2.19 13.27
N PRO A 48 9.49 1.04 13.60
CA PRO A 48 9.43 -0.17 12.78
C PRO A 48 8.01 -0.73 12.59
N LEU A 49 7.08 -0.45 13.49
CA LEU A 49 5.67 -0.86 13.36
C LEU A 49 4.80 0.11 12.54
N LEU A 50 5.31 1.27 12.13
CA LEU A 50 4.51 2.27 11.43
C LEU A 50 3.93 1.75 10.10
N PRO A 51 4.68 1.01 9.24
CA PRO A 51 4.12 0.48 8.00
C PRO A 51 2.94 -0.48 8.23
N PHE A 52 3.00 -1.27 9.30
CA PHE A 52 1.93 -2.22 9.66
C PHE A 52 0.66 -1.48 10.11
N ALA A 53 0.82 -0.44 10.93
CA ALA A 53 -0.30 0.39 11.36
C ALA A 53 -0.98 1.10 10.19
N GLU A 54 -0.19 1.68 9.28
CA GLU A 54 -0.71 2.32 8.07
C GLU A 54 -1.41 1.32 7.15
N TRP A 55 -0.84 0.14 6.97
CA TRP A 55 -1.44 -0.92 6.17
C TRP A 55 -2.78 -1.39 6.76
N ALA A 56 -2.85 -1.57 8.09
CA ALA A 56 -4.07 -1.97 8.78
C ALA A 56 -5.22 -0.96 8.59
N VAL A 57 -4.89 0.34 8.50
CA VAL A 57 -5.89 1.39 8.22
C VAL A 57 -6.34 1.35 6.74
N CYS A 58 -5.44 1.06 5.81
CA CYS A 58 -5.75 1.04 4.37
C CYS A 58 -6.41 -0.25 3.92
N GLY A 59 -6.13 -1.38 4.57
CA GLY A 59 -6.58 -2.73 4.17
C GLY A 59 -8.07 -2.82 3.86
N PRO A 60 -8.98 -2.41 4.76
CA PRO A 60 -10.41 -2.48 4.52
C PRO A 60 -10.88 -1.68 3.30
N ALA A 61 -10.24 -0.55 3.00
CA ALA A 61 -10.56 0.25 1.83
C ALA A 61 -10.12 -0.44 0.54
N ILE A 62 -8.96 -1.09 0.56
CA ILE A 62 -8.40 -1.83 -0.58
C ILE A 62 -9.28 -3.04 -0.90
N GLU A 63 -9.70 -3.79 0.11
CA GLU A 63 -10.62 -4.92 -0.06
C GLU A 63 -11.94 -4.50 -0.70
N ARG A 64 -12.50 -3.36 -0.28
CA ARG A 64 -13.75 -2.84 -0.82
C ARG A 64 -13.62 -2.29 -2.24
N ALA A 65 -12.44 -1.81 -2.62
CA ALA A 65 -12.20 -1.30 -3.97
C ALA A 65 -12.21 -2.39 -5.05
N GLY A 66 -11.99 -3.66 -4.67
CA GLY A 66 -11.91 -4.80 -5.58
C GLY A 66 -10.65 -4.82 -6.42
N SER A 67 -10.22 -3.71 -6.99
CA SER A 67 -8.96 -3.58 -7.73
C SER A 67 -8.39 -2.17 -7.60
N VAL A 68 -7.10 -2.08 -7.38
CA VAL A 68 -6.36 -0.82 -7.31
C VAL A 68 -5.28 -0.83 -8.38
N LEU A 69 -5.38 0.08 -9.34
CA LEU A 69 -4.40 0.25 -10.40
C LEU A 69 -3.52 1.46 -10.09
N VAL A 70 -2.20 1.28 -10.20
CA VAL A 70 -1.22 2.35 -9.95
C VAL A 70 -0.60 2.78 -11.27
N ALA A 71 -1.07 3.91 -11.80
CA ALA A 71 -0.57 4.47 -13.06
C ALA A 71 0.80 5.12 -12.86
N GLY A 72 1.74 4.83 -13.76
CA GLY A 72 3.10 5.37 -13.70
C GLY A 72 3.94 4.79 -12.55
N CYS A 73 3.59 3.60 -12.07
CA CYS A 73 4.31 2.92 -10.99
C CYS A 73 5.76 2.61 -11.39
N ARG A 74 6.71 3.11 -10.60
CA ARG A 74 8.15 2.86 -10.81
C ARG A 74 8.63 1.56 -10.18
N ASP A 75 7.97 1.10 -9.12
CA ASP A 75 8.29 -0.15 -8.44
C ASP A 75 7.12 -1.13 -8.55
N ALA A 76 7.12 -1.87 -9.67
CA ALA A 76 6.08 -2.86 -9.93
C ALA A 76 6.12 -4.05 -8.95
N VAL A 77 7.26 -4.32 -8.33
CA VAL A 77 7.39 -5.38 -7.32
C VAL A 77 6.64 -4.97 -6.06
N ALA A 78 6.93 -3.77 -5.54
CA ALA A 78 6.24 -3.24 -4.37
C ALA A 78 4.72 -3.14 -4.59
N ALA A 79 4.28 -2.68 -5.76
CA ALA A 79 2.86 -2.61 -6.08
C ALA A 79 2.18 -3.99 -6.02
N ARG A 80 2.80 -5.02 -6.59
CA ARG A 80 2.25 -6.38 -6.57
C ARG A 80 2.24 -6.99 -5.17
N GLN A 81 3.24 -6.72 -4.35
CA GLN A 81 3.30 -7.17 -2.95
C GLN A 81 2.16 -6.58 -2.11
N LEU A 82 1.70 -5.40 -2.47
CA LEU A 82 0.52 -4.77 -1.86
C LEU A 82 -0.81 -5.22 -2.48
N GLY A 83 -0.78 -6.11 -3.47
CA GLY A 83 -1.98 -6.54 -4.19
C GLY A 83 -2.48 -5.55 -5.23
N PHE A 84 -1.67 -4.53 -5.58
CA PHE A 84 -2.00 -3.55 -6.61
C PHE A 84 -1.59 -4.02 -8.01
N VAL A 85 -2.23 -3.45 -9.01
CA VAL A 85 -1.91 -3.70 -10.43
C VAL A 85 -1.09 -2.51 -10.96
N PRO A 86 0.22 -2.69 -11.23
CA PRO A 86 1.03 -1.63 -11.80
C PRO A 86 0.70 -1.42 -13.28
N ALA A 87 0.54 -0.17 -13.69
CA ALA A 87 0.39 0.22 -15.08
C ALA A 87 1.46 1.26 -15.47
N HIS A 88 1.93 1.21 -16.72
CA HIS A 88 3.00 2.08 -17.20
C HIS A 88 2.61 3.56 -17.28
N GLY A 89 1.31 3.85 -17.34
CA GLY A 89 0.80 5.21 -17.40
C GLY A 89 -0.72 5.25 -17.27
N LEU A 90 -1.28 6.45 -17.39
CA LEU A 90 -2.72 6.67 -17.24
C LEU A 90 -3.55 5.97 -18.33
N GLY A 91 -3.12 6.02 -19.60
CA GLY A 91 -3.83 5.38 -20.71
C GLY A 91 -4.03 3.87 -20.47
N PRO A 92 -2.94 3.09 -20.32
CA PRO A 92 -3.05 1.66 -19.98
C PRO A 92 -3.85 1.38 -18.71
N ALA A 93 -3.74 2.21 -17.67
CA ALA A 93 -4.51 2.04 -16.44
C ALA A 93 -6.03 2.21 -16.69
N LEU A 94 -6.43 3.18 -17.49
CA LEU A 94 -7.84 3.39 -17.85
C LEU A 94 -8.39 2.26 -18.72
N GLU A 95 -7.60 1.74 -19.66
CA GLU A 95 -7.99 0.58 -20.47
C GLU A 95 -8.22 -0.66 -19.60
N MET A 96 -7.31 -0.93 -18.67
CA MET A 96 -7.44 -2.03 -17.71
C MET A 96 -8.67 -1.84 -16.82
N ALA A 97 -8.90 -0.63 -16.30
CA ALA A 97 -10.05 -0.31 -15.46
C ALA A 97 -11.37 -0.49 -16.24
N ALA A 98 -11.43 -0.06 -17.49
CA ALA A 98 -12.59 -0.24 -18.36
C ALA A 98 -12.88 -1.72 -18.63
N GLY A 99 -11.84 -2.55 -18.77
CA GLY A 99 -11.97 -3.99 -18.94
C GLY A 99 -12.57 -4.68 -17.72
N VAL A 100 -12.26 -4.20 -16.52
CA VAL A 100 -12.80 -4.75 -15.25
C VAL A 100 -14.21 -4.22 -14.96
N ALA A 101 -14.44 -2.92 -15.15
CA ALA A 101 -15.70 -2.26 -14.77
C ALA A 101 -16.81 -2.38 -15.82
N GLY A 102 -16.46 -2.76 -17.05
CA GLY A 102 -17.41 -2.85 -18.18
C GLY A 102 -17.74 -1.50 -18.82
N GLY A 103 -18.39 -1.56 -19.99
CA GLY A 103 -18.61 -0.38 -20.86
C GLY A 103 -19.61 0.68 -20.36
N ARG A 104 -20.20 0.51 -19.18
CA ARG A 104 -21.15 1.46 -18.55
C ARG A 104 -20.63 1.98 -17.21
N ALA A 105 -19.35 1.92 -16.96
CA ALA A 105 -18.77 2.38 -15.72
C ALA A 105 -18.96 3.88 -15.52
N ARG A 106 -19.36 4.27 -14.31
CA ARG A 106 -19.37 5.67 -13.88
C ARG A 106 -17.96 6.02 -13.38
N VAL A 107 -17.42 7.15 -13.86
CA VAL A 107 -16.07 7.58 -13.51
C VAL A 107 -16.15 8.83 -12.64
N GLY A 108 -15.55 8.75 -11.46
CA GLY A 108 -15.35 9.91 -10.58
C GLY A 108 -13.88 10.32 -10.57
N PHE A 109 -13.61 11.62 -10.56
CA PHE A 109 -12.26 12.17 -10.45
C PHE A 109 -12.10 12.89 -9.12
N LEU A 110 -11.10 12.46 -8.33
CA LEU A 110 -10.67 13.14 -7.12
C LEU A 110 -9.47 14.00 -7.48
N LEU A 111 -9.64 15.31 -7.53
CA LEU A 111 -8.59 16.26 -7.92
C LEU A 111 -7.74 16.75 -6.74
N ALA A 112 -8.15 16.43 -5.52
CA ALA A 112 -7.41 16.73 -4.30
C ALA A 112 -7.43 15.54 -3.36
N PRO A 113 -6.43 15.36 -2.48
CA PRO A 113 -6.48 14.32 -1.47
C PRO A 113 -7.73 14.49 -0.60
N PRO A 114 -8.54 13.45 -0.41
CA PRO A 114 -9.70 13.53 0.46
C PRO A 114 -9.27 13.55 1.92
N TYR A 115 -9.50 14.67 2.60
CA TYR A 115 -9.30 14.79 4.05
C TYR A 115 -10.57 14.45 4.86
N PHE A 116 -11.61 14.00 4.18
CA PHE A 116 -12.90 13.67 4.76
C PHE A 116 -13.48 12.41 4.09
N PRO A 117 -14.33 11.66 4.79
CA PRO A 117 -14.97 10.48 4.21
C PRO A 117 -15.82 10.84 3.00
N LEU A 118 -15.71 10.05 1.94
CA LEU A 118 -16.59 10.14 0.77
C LEU A 118 -17.73 9.16 0.95
N LEU A 119 -18.95 9.66 0.87
CA LEU A 119 -20.15 8.84 0.79
C LEU A 119 -20.53 8.68 -0.69
N VAL A 120 -20.58 7.44 -1.15
CA VAL A 120 -21.09 7.11 -2.49
C VAL A 120 -22.52 6.63 -2.30
N GLU A 121 -23.48 7.44 -2.74
CA GLU A 121 -24.88 7.02 -2.78
C GLU A 121 -25.12 6.16 -4.04
N GLU A 122 -25.61 4.96 -3.83
CA GLU A 122 -26.13 4.13 -4.90
C GLU A 122 -27.50 4.67 -5.33
N THR A 123 -27.58 5.19 -6.54
CA THR A 123 -28.84 5.60 -7.19
C THR A 123 -29.34 4.54 -8.13
#